data_b765111000b550bf4c1aee167c61f22a
#
_entry.id   b765111000b550bf4c1aee167c61f22a
#
_cell.length_a   1.000
_cell.length_b   1.000
_cell.length_c   1.000
_cell.angle_alpha   90.00
_cell.angle_beta   90.00
_cell.angle_gamma   90.00
#
_symmetry.space_group_name_H-M   'P 1'
#
loop_
_entity.id
_entity.type
_entity.pdbx_description
1 polymer ?
#
loop_
_entity_poly.entity_id
_entity_poly.type
_entity_poly.pdbx_seq_one_letter_code
_entity_poly.pdbx_strand_id
1 'polypeptide(L)'
;MILKRRNILKILSCSFLFLCSPIKTIYAATKKIINQNLTNQQKDIMFNQGTERAFTSSLLNEKRKGTYHCANCGALLFDSTAKYDSGTGWPSFTEAVPGAFNTKIDYSFGMKRIEYHCANCGAHHGHVFADGPGKTGKRFCNNGLCLIFKPSQ
;
A
#
# COMPACT_ATOMS: atom_id res chain seq x y z
N MET A 1 -55.63 -16.53 -60.85
CA MET A 1 -54.19 -16.85 -60.94
C MET A 1 -53.45 -16.06 -59.86
N ILE A 2 -53.17 -16.68 -58.75
CA ILE A 2 -52.73 -16.02 -57.47
C ILE A 2 -51.28 -16.36 -57.26
N LEU A 3 -50.39 -15.33 -57.32
CA LEU A 3 -48.99 -15.44 -57.06
C LEU A 3 -48.73 -15.23 -55.56
N LYS A 4 -48.27 -16.30 -54.83
CA LYS A 4 -47.82 -16.25 -53.46
C LYS A 4 -46.43 -15.62 -53.36
N ARG A 5 -46.32 -14.48 -52.66
CA ARG A 5 -45.05 -13.91 -52.26
C ARG A 5 -44.51 -14.62 -50.94
N ARG A 6 -43.35 -15.29 -51.02
CA ARG A 6 -42.63 -15.87 -49.90
C ARG A 6 -41.72 -14.80 -49.32
N ASN A 7 -42.02 -14.35 -48.10
CA ASN A 7 -41.14 -13.49 -47.33
C ASN A 7 -40.03 -14.35 -46.71
N ILE A 8 -38.78 -14.06 -47.08
CA ILE A 8 -37.60 -14.65 -46.45
C ILE A 8 -37.18 -13.70 -45.33
N LEU A 9 -37.43 -14.10 -44.07
CA LEU A 9 -36.88 -13.43 -42.90
C LEU A 9 -35.38 -13.79 -42.81
N LYS A 10 -34.49 -12.82 -43.02
CA LYS A 10 -33.08 -12.94 -42.69
C LYS A 10 -32.91 -12.66 -41.20
N ILE A 11 -32.65 -13.71 -40.44
CA ILE A 11 -32.26 -13.61 -39.04
C ILE A 11 -30.79 -13.18 -39.00
N LEU A 12 -30.51 -11.91 -38.63
CA LEU A 12 -29.17 -11.45 -38.28
C LEU A 12 -28.81 -12.01 -36.91
N SER A 13 -27.94 -13.01 -36.90
CA SER A 13 -27.29 -13.51 -35.68
C SER A 13 -26.23 -12.50 -35.25
N CYS A 14 -26.57 -11.68 -34.27
CA CYS A 14 -25.61 -10.79 -33.63
C CYS A 14 -24.84 -11.58 -32.55
N SER A 15 -23.69 -12.11 -32.93
CA SER A 15 -22.77 -12.78 -31.97
C SER A 15 -22.10 -11.70 -31.08
N PHE A 16 -22.66 -11.48 -29.90
CA PHE A 16 -21.99 -10.70 -28.84
C PHE A 16 -20.83 -11.53 -28.26
N LEU A 17 -19.61 -11.26 -28.72
CA LEU A 17 -18.39 -11.71 -28.04
C LEU A 17 -18.27 -10.94 -26.73
N PHE A 18 -18.70 -11.56 -25.62
CA PHE A 18 -18.35 -11.10 -24.28
C PHE A 18 -16.84 -11.30 -24.09
N LEU A 19 -16.06 -10.23 -24.26
CA LEU A 19 -14.68 -10.16 -23.78
C LEU A 19 -14.73 -10.18 -22.24
N CYS A 20 -14.65 -11.38 -21.68
CA CYS A 20 -14.47 -11.57 -20.22
C CYS A 20 -13.05 -11.14 -19.86
N SER A 21 -12.87 -9.85 -19.56
CA SER A 21 -11.62 -9.38 -18.93
C SER A 21 -11.50 -10.04 -17.56
N PRO A 22 -10.35 -10.64 -17.20
CA PRO A 22 -10.19 -11.21 -15.88
C PRO A 22 -10.30 -10.09 -14.84
N ILE A 23 -11.35 -10.13 -14.04
CA ILE A 23 -11.48 -9.28 -12.86
C ILE A 23 -10.32 -9.68 -11.94
N LYS A 24 -9.27 -8.84 -11.87
CA LYS A 24 -8.24 -8.97 -10.85
C LYS A 24 -8.93 -8.75 -9.51
N THR A 25 -9.33 -9.82 -8.85
CA THR A 25 -9.80 -9.78 -7.47
C THR A 25 -8.65 -9.25 -6.63
N ILE A 26 -8.73 -7.97 -6.23
CA ILE A 26 -7.80 -7.38 -5.27
C ILE A 26 -8.15 -8.01 -3.93
N TYR A 27 -7.46 -9.09 -3.57
CA TYR A 27 -7.52 -9.62 -2.22
C TYR A 27 -6.89 -8.57 -1.30
N ALA A 28 -7.72 -7.88 -0.52
CA ALA A 28 -7.24 -7.13 0.61
C ALA A 28 -6.50 -8.12 1.53
N ALA A 29 -5.19 -7.94 1.72
CA ALA A 29 -4.42 -8.83 2.57
C ALA A 29 -5.04 -8.83 3.98
N THR A 30 -5.49 -9.98 4.42
CA THR A 30 -6.04 -10.15 5.78
C THR A 30 -4.92 -9.84 6.76
N LYS A 31 -5.15 -8.95 7.73
CA LYS A 31 -4.18 -8.62 8.78
C LYS A 31 -3.78 -9.89 9.52
N LYS A 32 -2.51 -10.32 9.40
CA LYS A 32 -2.00 -11.55 10.00
C LYS A 32 -0.71 -11.28 10.76
N ILE A 33 -0.68 -11.64 12.05
CA ILE A 33 0.56 -11.65 12.85
C ILE A 33 1.39 -12.84 12.40
N ILE A 34 2.58 -12.56 11.84
CA ILE A 34 3.55 -13.56 11.36
C ILE A 34 4.72 -13.61 12.35
N ASN A 35 5.26 -12.44 12.72
CA ASN A 35 6.32 -12.36 13.73
C ASN A 35 5.72 -12.38 15.14
N GLN A 36 5.94 -13.47 15.86
CA GLN A 36 5.46 -13.64 17.24
C GLN A 36 6.22 -12.77 18.25
N ASN A 37 7.41 -12.27 17.89
CA ASN A 37 8.27 -11.45 18.76
C ASN A 37 7.96 -9.95 18.70
N LEU A 38 6.90 -9.54 18.00
CA LEU A 38 6.47 -8.14 18.02
C LEU A 38 6.10 -7.70 19.44
N THR A 39 6.58 -6.52 19.82
CA THR A 39 6.18 -5.87 21.07
C THR A 39 4.69 -5.51 21.05
N ASN A 40 4.10 -5.27 22.23
CA ASN A 40 2.70 -4.83 22.31
C ASN A 40 2.48 -3.51 21.56
N GLN A 41 3.44 -2.58 21.61
CA GLN A 41 3.36 -1.32 20.89
C GLN A 41 3.40 -1.53 19.37
N GLN A 42 4.28 -2.41 18.87
CA GLN A 42 4.29 -2.78 17.45
C GLN A 42 2.97 -3.42 17.02
N LYS A 43 2.42 -4.32 17.82
CA LYS A 43 1.11 -4.94 17.54
C LYS A 43 -0.01 -3.92 17.50
N ASP A 44 -0.03 -2.97 18.44
CA ASP A 44 -1.03 -1.91 18.47
C ASP A 44 -0.96 -1.04 17.21
N ILE A 45 0.23 -0.57 16.84
CA ILE A 45 0.41 0.24 15.63
C ILE A 45 0.01 -0.55 14.38
N MET A 46 0.54 -1.76 14.22
CA MET A 46 0.41 -2.54 12.97
C MET A 46 -0.98 -3.13 12.75
N PHE A 47 -1.72 -3.46 13.82
CA PHE A 47 -3.00 -4.18 13.71
C PHE A 47 -4.19 -3.39 14.21
N ASN A 48 -4.00 -2.42 15.13
CA ASN A 48 -5.05 -1.55 15.66
C ASN A 48 -4.96 -0.11 15.13
N GLN A 49 -4.07 0.15 14.14
CA GLN A 49 -3.88 1.48 13.53
C GLN A 49 -3.41 2.55 14.54
N GLY A 50 -2.64 2.14 15.55
CA GLY A 50 -1.96 3.05 16.45
C GLY A 50 -0.93 3.92 15.73
N THR A 51 -0.39 4.89 16.44
CA THR A 51 0.66 5.78 15.93
C THR A 51 1.80 5.86 16.92
N GLU A 52 3.03 5.69 16.43
CA GLU A 52 4.25 5.93 17.21
C GLU A 52 4.34 7.42 17.58
N ARG A 53 4.80 7.74 18.79
CA ARG A 53 5.01 9.13 19.18
C ARG A 53 6.06 9.78 18.28
N ALA A 54 5.78 11.00 17.83
CA ALA A 54 6.72 11.77 17.01
C ALA A 54 8.08 11.93 17.69
N PHE A 55 9.15 11.91 16.91
CA PHE A 55 10.55 12.07 17.35
C PHE A 55 11.10 10.96 18.25
N THR A 56 10.44 9.80 18.33
CA THR A 56 10.91 8.68 19.16
C THR A 56 11.54 7.55 18.37
N SER A 57 11.33 7.49 17.06
CA SER A 57 11.87 6.42 16.23
C SER A 57 13.39 6.49 16.13
N SER A 58 14.07 5.38 16.44
CA SER A 58 15.51 5.22 16.21
C SER A 58 15.92 5.35 14.73
N LEU A 59 14.96 5.14 13.80
CA LEU A 59 15.21 5.21 12.37
C LEU A 59 15.13 6.64 11.80
N LEU A 60 14.80 7.65 12.60
CA LEU A 60 14.81 9.05 12.15
C LEU A 60 16.20 9.44 11.61
N ASN A 61 17.24 9.16 12.37
CA ASN A 61 18.62 9.50 12.05
C ASN A 61 19.38 8.41 11.29
N GLU A 62 18.70 7.35 10.84
CA GLU A 62 19.34 6.32 10.02
C GLU A 62 19.66 6.87 8.63
N LYS A 63 20.96 6.96 8.29
CA LYS A 63 21.49 7.53 7.03
C LYS A 63 22.33 6.54 6.22
N ARG A 64 22.58 5.34 6.77
CA ARG A 64 23.33 4.32 6.06
C ARG A 64 22.58 3.83 4.83
N LYS A 65 23.32 3.38 3.81
CA LYS A 65 22.75 2.67 2.67
C LYS A 65 22.19 1.33 3.12
N GLY A 66 21.02 0.97 2.60
CA GLY A 66 20.35 -0.27 2.94
C GLY A 66 18.88 -0.26 2.57
N THR A 67 18.13 -1.17 3.15
CA THR A 67 16.72 -1.38 2.84
C THR A 67 15.87 -1.46 4.11
N TYR A 68 14.61 -1.09 3.97
CA TYR A 68 13.64 -1.12 5.07
C TYR A 68 12.61 -2.21 4.80
N HIS A 69 12.38 -3.05 5.80
CA HIS A 69 11.54 -4.23 5.72
C HIS A 69 10.40 -4.15 6.73
N CYS A 70 9.28 -4.82 6.43
CA CYS A 70 8.15 -4.95 7.35
C CYS A 70 8.57 -5.73 8.60
N ALA A 71 8.37 -5.15 9.79
CA ALA A 71 8.72 -5.79 11.05
C ALA A 71 7.91 -7.06 11.32
N ASN A 72 6.72 -7.20 10.71
CA ASN A 72 5.87 -8.38 10.87
C ASN A 72 6.23 -9.52 9.91
N CYS A 73 6.44 -9.25 8.62
CA CYS A 73 6.57 -10.31 7.61
C CYS A 73 7.91 -10.29 6.86
N GLY A 74 8.78 -9.31 7.11
CA GLY A 74 10.08 -9.20 6.46
C GLY A 74 10.04 -8.73 5.00
N ALA A 75 8.87 -8.40 4.44
CA ALA A 75 8.75 -7.92 3.07
C ALA A 75 9.56 -6.63 2.88
N LEU A 76 10.24 -6.49 1.74
CA LEU A 76 10.96 -5.27 1.35
C LEU A 76 9.96 -4.16 1.05
N LEU A 77 10.15 -2.98 1.65
CA LEU A 77 9.20 -1.87 1.60
C LEU A 77 9.80 -0.60 1.00
N PHE A 78 11.00 -0.23 1.41
CA PHE A 78 11.67 0.98 0.93
C PHE A 78 13.17 0.74 0.73
N ASP A 79 13.74 1.50 -0.19
CA ASP A 79 15.18 1.69 -0.30
C ASP A 79 15.62 2.93 0.48
N SER A 80 16.83 2.92 1.01
CA SER A 80 17.40 4.05 1.76
C SER A 80 17.56 5.31 0.93
N THR A 81 17.68 5.20 -0.40
CA THR A 81 17.77 6.34 -1.31
C THR A 81 16.49 7.18 -1.37
N ALA A 82 15.34 6.56 -1.04
CA ALA A 82 14.07 7.25 -0.96
C ALA A 82 13.86 7.98 0.38
N LYS A 83 14.70 7.70 1.40
CA LYS A 83 14.52 8.28 2.74
C LYS A 83 14.99 9.72 2.79
N TYR A 84 14.21 10.57 3.46
CA TYR A 84 14.58 11.96 3.73
C TYR A 84 14.04 12.43 5.09
N ASP A 85 14.58 13.54 5.58
CA ASP A 85 14.07 14.21 6.78
C ASP A 85 12.95 15.16 6.40
N SER A 86 11.73 14.82 6.81
CA SER A 86 10.55 15.66 6.58
C SER A 86 10.29 16.68 7.70
N GLY A 87 11.04 16.63 8.79
CA GLY A 87 10.81 17.48 9.98
C GLY A 87 9.56 17.08 10.78
N THR A 88 8.79 16.06 10.35
CA THR A 88 7.52 15.71 11.01
C THR A 88 7.67 14.81 12.23
N GLY A 89 8.85 14.25 12.46
CA GLY A 89 9.14 13.37 13.59
C GLY A 89 8.93 11.89 13.32
N TRP A 90 8.66 11.49 12.08
CA TRP A 90 8.56 10.11 11.64
C TRP A 90 9.48 9.84 10.43
N PRO A 91 10.05 8.63 10.32
CA PRO A 91 10.75 8.23 9.10
C PRO A 91 9.90 8.46 7.86
N SER A 92 10.44 9.21 6.89
CA SER A 92 9.70 9.63 5.70
C SER A 92 10.44 9.22 4.43
N PHE A 93 9.66 8.82 3.41
CA PHE A 93 10.19 8.34 2.13
C PHE A 93 9.44 8.99 0.97
N THR A 94 10.16 9.26 -0.13
CA THR A 94 9.59 9.85 -1.35
C THR A 94 8.87 8.83 -2.22
N GLU A 95 9.25 7.57 -2.11
CA GLU A 95 8.68 6.45 -2.86
C GLU A 95 8.83 5.14 -2.11
N ALA A 96 8.01 4.17 -2.46
CA ALA A 96 8.06 2.81 -1.94
C ALA A 96 8.45 1.83 -3.06
N VAL A 97 8.94 0.65 -2.69
CA VAL A 97 9.16 -0.44 -3.64
C VAL A 97 7.83 -0.78 -4.35
N PRO A 98 7.82 -0.92 -5.68
CA PRO A 98 6.61 -1.25 -6.42
C PRO A 98 5.89 -2.49 -5.85
N GLY A 99 4.60 -2.35 -5.58
CA GLY A 99 3.78 -3.44 -5.01
C GLY A 99 3.97 -3.70 -3.51
N ALA A 100 4.81 -2.94 -2.80
CA ALA A 100 5.05 -3.13 -1.36
C ALA A 100 3.83 -2.85 -0.49
N PHE A 101 2.94 -1.96 -0.93
CA PHE A 101 1.80 -1.50 -0.16
C PHE A 101 0.50 -1.51 -0.94
N ASN A 102 -0.59 -1.79 -0.23
CA ASN A 102 -1.94 -1.42 -0.61
C ASN A 102 -2.36 -0.17 0.17
N THR A 103 -3.35 0.56 -0.33
CA THR A 103 -3.85 1.79 0.28
C THR A 103 -5.35 1.70 0.53
N LYS A 104 -5.81 2.44 1.54
CA LYS A 104 -7.25 2.67 1.77
C LYS A 104 -7.46 4.10 2.27
N ILE A 105 -8.69 4.59 2.14
CA ILE A 105 -9.07 5.88 2.69
C ILE A 105 -9.30 5.70 4.20
N ASP A 106 -8.74 6.63 4.98
CA ASP A 106 -8.91 6.73 6.43
C ASP A 106 -9.57 8.08 6.76
N TYR A 107 -10.69 8.03 7.48
CA TYR A 107 -11.44 9.21 7.92
C TYR A 107 -11.30 9.49 9.41
N SER A 108 -10.42 8.79 10.12
CA SER A 108 -10.19 9.06 11.54
C SER A 108 -9.71 10.50 11.75
N PHE A 109 -9.95 11.02 12.95
CA PHE A 109 -9.63 12.41 13.33
C PHE A 109 -10.29 13.51 12.48
N GLY A 110 -11.41 13.22 11.81
CA GLY A 110 -12.15 14.20 11.01
C GLY A 110 -11.46 14.65 9.72
N MET A 111 -10.39 13.98 9.30
CA MET A 111 -9.63 14.30 8.09
C MET A 111 -9.61 13.10 7.14
N LYS A 112 -9.74 13.37 5.83
CA LYS A 112 -9.52 12.36 4.81
C LYS A 112 -8.02 12.15 4.60
N ARG A 113 -7.50 10.98 4.95
CA ARG A 113 -6.11 10.59 4.73
C ARG A 113 -6.05 9.32 3.87
N ILE A 114 -4.88 9.04 3.30
CA ILE A 114 -4.62 7.78 2.59
C ILE A 114 -3.70 6.95 3.48
N GLU A 115 -4.27 5.95 4.15
CA GLU A 115 -3.49 4.94 4.88
C GLU A 115 -2.83 3.99 3.89
N TYR A 116 -1.60 3.54 4.20
CA TYR A 116 -0.99 2.42 3.52
C TYR A 116 -0.62 1.29 4.48
N HIS A 117 -0.73 0.08 3.98
CA HIS A 117 -0.47 -1.15 4.73
C HIS A 117 0.28 -2.15 3.85
N CYS A 118 1.10 -2.98 4.49
CA CYS A 118 1.92 -3.98 3.79
C CYS A 118 1.06 -4.88 2.90
N ALA A 119 1.40 -4.97 1.61
CA ALA A 119 0.65 -5.78 0.66
C ALA A 119 0.70 -7.28 1.00
N ASN A 120 1.76 -7.74 1.69
CA ASN A 120 1.95 -9.14 2.04
C ASN A 120 1.16 -9.58 3.29
N CYS A 121 1.12 -8.75 4.35
CA CYS A 121 0.53 -9.17 5.63
C CYS A 121 -0.58 -8.26 6.16
N GLY A 122 -0.93 -7.18 5.44
CA GLY A 122 -1.97 -6.24 5.82
C GLY A 122 -1.65 -5.34 7.02
N ALA A 123 -0.42 -5.39 7.55
CA ALA A 123 -0.03 -4.57 8.68
C ALA A 123 -0.01 -3.09 8.31
N HIS A 124 -0.61 -2.24 9.16
CA HIS A 124 -0.56 -0.79 9.03
C HIS A 124 0.88 -0.28 9.16
N HIS A 125 1.25 0.69 8.33
CA HIS A 125 2.57 1.31 8.37
C HIS A 125 2.50 2.82 8.59
N GLY A 126 1.49 3.50 8.06
CA GLY A 126 1.35 4.95 8.14
C GLY A 126 0.43 5.52 7.08
N HIS A 127 0.67 6.78 6.72
CA HIS A 127 -0.14 7.51 5.74
C HIS A 127 0.75 8.15 4.68
N VAL A 128 0.22 8.26 3.46
CA VAL A 128 0.85 8.97 2.36
C VAL A 128 0.20 10.33 2.15
N PHE A 129 1.03 11.36 2.03
CA PHE A 129 0.64 12.75 1.84
C PHE A 129 1.17 13.27 0.51
N ALA A 130 0.57 14.35 -0.02
CA ALA A 130 0.96 15.00 -1.28
C ALA A 130 1.83 16.26 -1.02
N ASP A 131 2.72 16.17 -0.03
CA ASP A 131 3.61 17.25 0.41
C ASP A 131 5.09 16.82 0.44
N GLY A 132 5.42 15.74 -0.26
CA GLY A 132 6.80 15.24 -0.36
C GLY A 132 7.64 15.97 -1.41
N PRO A 133 8.97 15.89 -1.28
CA PRO A 133 9.89 16.40 -2.28
C PRO A 133 9.94 15.48 -3.51
N GLY A 134 10.54 16.00 -4.59
CA GLY A 134 10.80 15.24 -5.79
C GLY A 134 9.62 15.10 -6.74
N LYS A 135 9.79 14.30 -7.79
CA LYS A 135 8.87 14.20 -8.93
C LYS A 135 7.50 13.63 -8.56
N THR A 136 7.41 12.78 -7.55
CA THR A 136 6.15 12.15 -7.16
C THR A 136 5.27 13.05 -6.30
N GLY A 137 5.84 14.06 -5.65
CA GLY A 137 5.16 14.90 -4.65
C GLY A 137 4.66 14.13 -3.43
N LYS A 138 5.03 12.85 -3.28
CA LYS A 138 4.53 11.99 -2.22
C LYS A 138 5.47 11.96 -1.03
N ARG A 139 4.89 11.93 0.17
CA ARG A 139 5.57 11.62 1.43
C ARG A 139 4.91 10.41 2.08
N PHE A 140 5.62 9.31 2.12
CA PHE A 140 5.25 8.14 2.91
C PHE A 140 5.73 8.38 4.34
N CYS A 141 4.83 8.79 5.24
CA CYS A 141 5.09 8.98 6.65
C CYS A 141 4.91 7.64 7.37
N ASN A 142 6.00 7.04 7.84
CA ASN A 142 5.99 5.66 8.35
C ASN A 142 6.23 5.63 9.87
N ASN A 143 5.47 4.80 10.58
CA ASN A 143 5.81 4.46 11.96
C ASN A 143 7.10 3.64 11.95
N GLY A 144 8.16 4.14 12.58
CA GLY A 144 9.47 3.48 12.55
C GLY A 144 9.46 2.11 13.22
N LEU A 145 8.63 1.91 14.25
CA LEU A 145 8.44 0.62 14.91
C LEU A 145 7.90 -0.47 13.97
N CYS A 146 7.30 -0.09 12.83
CA CYS A 146 6.84 -1.04 11.81
C CYS A 146 7.94 -1.48 10.86
N LEU A 147 9.16 -0.90 10.96
CA LEU A 147 10.27 -1.15 10.06
C LEU A 147 11.44 -1.87 10.74
N ILE A 148 12.12 -2.70 9.94
CA ILE A 148 13.46 -3.22 10.23
C ILE A 148 14.39 -2.68 9.15
N PHE A 149 15.45 -1.97 9.55
CA PHE A 149 16.50 -1.55 8.64
C PHE A 149 17.54 -2.65 8.48
N LYS A 150 17.93 -2.92 7.24
CA LYS A 150 19.05 -3.82 6.90
C LYS A 150 20.10 -3.01 6.14
N PRO A 151 21.29 -2.79 6.69
CA PRO A 151 22.35 -2.09 5.98
C PRO A 151 22.83 -2.91 4.78
N SER A 152 23.21 -2.23 3.70
CA SER A 152 23.99 -2.85 2.61
C SER A 152 25.39 -3.22 3.14
N GLN A 153 25.91 -4.33 2.65
CA GLN A 153 27.30 -4.72 2.89
C GLN A 153 28.24 -3.80 2.15
#